data_2a18fed568939e9bb3f88ecc44c953a2
#
_entry.id   2a18fed568939e9bb3f88ecc44c953a2
#
_cell.length_a   1.000
_cell.length_b   1.000
_cell.length_c   1.000
_cell.angle_alpha   90.00
_cell.angle_beta   90.00
_cell.angle_gamma   90.00
#
_symmetry.space_group_name_H-M   'P 1'
#
loop_
_entity.id
_entity.type
_entity.pdbx_description
1 polymer ?
#
loop_
_entity_poly.entity_id
_entity_poly.type
_entity_poly.pdbx_seq_one_letter_code
_entity_poly.pdbx_strand_id
1 'polypeptide(L)'
;MLTKKIISDKLSSFYLDDEKIDIISKGSVKNIVIFDKEIVIDLEVVNPTLKSKNLIKENLYNYLKEHLNIEISLKINFQIASK
;
A
#
# COMPACT_ATOMS: atom_id res chain seq x y z
N MET A 1 13.56 -13.17 -1.16
CA MET A 1 13.96 -11.77 -1.00
C MET A 1 12.87 -10.84 -1.52
N LEU A 2 12.54 -9.83 -0.73
CA LEU A 2 11.53 -8.86 -1.14
C LEU A 2 12.11 -7.87 -2.15
N THR A 3 11.33 -7.58 -3.19
CA THR A 3 11.70 -6.59 -4.19
C THR A 3 10.50 -5.69 -4.45
N LYS A 4 10.76 -4.53 -5.05
CA LYS A 4 9.69 -3.61 -5.46
C LYS A 4 8.71 -4.30 -6.39
N LYS A 5 9.21 -5.12 -7.30
CA LYS A 5 8.38 -5.82 -8.27
C LYS A 5 7.40 -6.77 -7.56
N ILE A 6 7.89 -7.53 -6.58
CA ILE A 6 7.04 -8.45 -5.84
C ILE A 6 5.93 -7.69 -5.14
N ILE A 7 6.28 -6.60 -4.46
CA ILE A 7 5.29 -5.79 -3.76
C ILE A 7 4.31 -5.17 -4.76
N SER A 8 4.81 -4.62 -5.85
CA SER A 8 3.96 -4.03 -6.87
C SER A 8 2.98 -5.05 -7.46
N ASP A 9 3.46 -6.26 -7.74
CA ASP A 9 2.60 -7.32 -8.26
C ASP A 9 1.49 -7.67 -7.28
N LYS A 10 1.80 -7.73 -5.99
CA LYS A 10 0.78 -8.01 -4.97
C LYS A 10 -0.23 -6.87 -4.88
N LEU A 11 0.26 -5.63 -4.90
CA LEU A 11 -0.62 -4.47 -4.81
C LEU A 11 -1.52 -4.30 -6.02
N SER A 12 -1.15 -4.90 -7.16
CA SER A 12 -1.98 -4.83 -8.36
C SER A 12 -3.32 -5.54 -8.20
N SER A 13 -3.49 -6.28 -7.12
CA SER A 13 -4.76 -6.93 -6.78
C SER A 13 -5.40 -6.33 -5.53
N PHE A 14 -4.85 -5.23 -5.02
CA PHE A 14 -5.38 -4.60 -3.82
C PHE A 14 -6.22 -3.39 -4.20
N TYR A 15 -7.44 -3.35 -3.71
CA TYR A 15 -8.41 -2.30 -4.02
C TYR A 15 -8.72 -1.51 -2.76
N LEU A 16 -8.85 -0.19 -2.92
CA LEU A 16 -9.24 0.69 -1.83
C LEU A 16 -10.77 0.79 -1.78
N ASP A 17 -11.32 0.54 -0.60
CA ASP A 17 -12.77 0.61 -0.38
C ASP A 17 -13.51 -0.20 -1.46
N ASP A 18 -14.53 0.40 -2.07
CA ASP A 18 -15.32 -0.25 -3.11
C ASP A 18 -14.89 0.11 -4.51
N GLU A 19 -13.66 0.57 -4.66
CA GLU A 19 -13.18 0.97 -5.97
C GLU A 19 -12.93 -0.26 -6.86
N LYS A 20 -13.16 -0.09 -8.14
CA LYS A 20 -13.02 -1.18 -9.11
C LYS A 20 -11.64 -1.23 -9.75
N ILE A 21 -10.78 -0.30 -9.38
CA ILE A 21 -9.43 -0.21 -9.92
C ILE A 21 -8.44 -0.42 -8.77
N ASP A 22 -7.47 -1.29 -8.98
CA ASP A 22 -6.44 -1.53 -7.97
C ASP A 22 -5.56 -0.28 -7.80
N ILE A 23 -4.86 -0.21 -6.67
CA ILE A 23 -4.08 1.00 -6.33
C ILE A 23 -2.90 1.23 -7.28
N ILE A 24 -2.39 0.20 -7.91
CA ILE A 24 -1.31 0.34 -8.89
C ILE A 24 -1.83 0.98 -10.18
N SER A 25 -2.91 0.43 -10.73
CA SER A 25 -3.50 0.94 -11.96
C SER A 25 -4.07 2.34 -11.77
N LYS A 26 -4.59 2.62 -10.58
CA LYS A 26 -5.12 3.94 -10.25
C LYS A 26 -4.01 5.00 -10.13
N GLY A 27 -2.77 4.56 -9.94
CA GLY A 27 -1.66 5.49 -9.78
C GLY A 27 -1.54 6.05 -8.38
N SER A 28 -2.19 5.43 -7.40
CA SER A 28 -2.13 5.88 -6.01
C SER A 28 -0.78 5.61 -5.36
N VAL A 29 -0.10 4.54 -5.78
CA VAL A 29 1.21 4.21 -5.24
C VAL A 29 2.26 5.04 -5.97
N LYS A 30 2.89 5.95 -5.25
CA LYS A 30 3.87 6.86 -5.83
C LYS A 30 5.30 6.35 -5.70
N ASN A 31 5.56 5.59 -4.67
CA ASN A 31 6.89 5.03 -4.46
C ASN A 31 6.83 3.84 -3.53
N ILE A 32 7.76 2.93 -3.69
CA ILE A 32 7.90 1.77 -2.81
C ILE A 32 9.38 1.65 -2.48
N VAL A 33 9.70 1.63 -1.19
CA VAL A 33 11.06 1.44 -0.72
C VAL A 33 11.09 0.19 0.15
N ILE A 34 12.06 -0.67 -0.09
CA ILE A 34 12.21 -1.89 0.69
C ILE A 34 13.60 -1.91 1.29
N PHE A 35 13.66 -2.09 2.60
CA PHE A 35 14.90 -2.20 3.32
C PHE A 35 14.79 -3.40 4.25
N ASP A 36 15.46 -4.50 3.89
CA ASP A 36 15.38 -5.76 4.60
C ASP A 36 13.92 -6.24 4.64
N LYS A 37 13.27 -6.24 5.80
CA LYS A 37 11.88 -6.64 5.94
C LYS A 37 10.95 -5.43 6.10
N GLU A 38 11.50 -4.24 6.01
CA GLU A 38 10.72 -3.02 6.13
C GLU A 38 10.27 -2.56 4.76
N ILE A 39 8.98 -2.28 4.64
CA ILE A 39 8.37 -1.82 3.40
C ILE A 39 7.80 -0.44 3.66
N VAL A 40 8.21 0.53 2.86
CA VAL A 40 7.69 1.90 2.95
C VAL A 40 6.98 2.20 1.63
N ILE A 41 5.73 2.60 1.73
CA ILE A 41 4.91 2.91 0.56
C ILE A 41 4.43 4.35 0.65
N ASP A 42 4.67 5.12 -0.42
CA ASP A 42 4.11 6.45 -0.56
C ASP A 42 2.79 6.32 -1.30
N LEU A 43 1.71 6.60 -0.60
CA LEU A 43 0.36 6.40 -1.12
C LEU A 43 -0.38 7.73 -1.20
N GLU A 44 -0.89 8.05 -2.40
CA GLU A 44 -1.66 9.27 -2.62
C GLU A 44 -3.15 8.95 -2.45
N VAL A 45 -3.82 9.74 -1.62
CA VAL A 45 -5.24 9.55 -1.35
C VAL A 45 -5.97 10.88 -1.41
N VAL A 46 -7.28 10.80 -1.67
CA VAL A 46 -8.14 11.98 -1.74
C VAL A 46 -8.94 12.07 -0.44
N ASN A 47 -8.92 13.25 0.18
CA ASN A 47 -9.66 13.53 1.41
C ASN A 47 -9.44 12.46 2.50
N PRO A 48 -8.18 12.21 2.88
CA PRO A 48 -7.90 11.19 3.89
C PRO A 48 -8.37 11.65 5.27
N THR A 49 -9.09 10.76 5.97
CA THR A 49 -9.39 10.95 7.38
C THR A 49 -8.47 10.06 8.18
N LEU A 50 -8.33 10.33 9.47
CA LEU A 50 -7.50 9.50 10.33
C LEU A 50 -8.02 8.05 10.35
N LYS A 51 -9.33 7.89 10.42
CA LYS A 51 -9.96 6.58 10.40
C LYS A 51 -9.67 5.85 9.09
N SER A 52 -9.80 6.55 7.98
CA SER A 52 -9.54 5.99 6.66
C SER A 52 -8.08 5.54 6.51
N LYS A 53 -7.15 6.38 6.97
CA LYS A 53 -5.73 6.05 6.92
C LYS A 53 -5.42 4.79 7.72
N ASN A 54 -5.99 4.69 8.92
CA ASN A 54 -5.77 3.53 9.79
C ASN A 54 -6.31 2.25 9.16
N LEU A 55 -7.49 2.33 8.55
CA LEU A 55 -8.09 1.18 7.87
C LEU A 55 -7.23 0.72 6.69
N ILE A 56 -6.77 1.67 5.89
CA ILE A 56 -5.92 1.34 4.74
C ILE A 56 -4.63 0.68 5.21
N LYS A 57 -3.99 1.25 6.21
CA LYS A 57 -2.75 0.71 6.74
C LYS A 57 -2.94 -0.71 7.27
N GLU A 58 -3.98 -0.92 8.05
CA GLU A 58 -4.26 -2.23 8.63
C GLU A 58 -4.58 -3.27 7.56
N ASN A 59 -5.45 -2.92 6.64
CA ASN A 59 -5.83 -3.82 5.56
C ASN A 59 -4.65 -4.17 4.67
N LEU A 60 -3.85 -3.18 4.34
CA LEU A 60 -2.70 -3.38 3.48
C LEU A 60 -1.63 -4.23 4.16
N TYR A 61 -1.40 -3.98 5.45
CA TYR A 61 -0.45 -4.77 6.22
C TYR A 61 -0.87 -6.24 6.26
N ASN A 62 -2.14 -6.50 6.58
CA ASN A 62 -2.66 -7.86 6.66
C ASN A 62 -2.60 -8.54 5.31
N TYR A 63 -2.94 -7.82 4.26
CA TYR A 63 -2.90 -8.33 2.90
C TYR A 63 -1.49 -8.76 2.49
N LEU A 64 -0.52 -7.89 2.69
CA LEU A 64 0.87 -8.17 2.33
C LEU A 64 1.46 -9.29 3.19
N LYS A 65 1.18 -9.26 4.48
CA LYS A 65 1.69 -10.29 5.39
C LYS A 65 1.18 -11.66 4.98
N GLU A 66 -0.11 -11.75 4.64
CA GLU A 66 -0.72 -13.00 4.24
C GLU A 66 -0.17 -13.51 2.91
N HIS A 67 -0.01 -12.61 1.94
CA HIS A 67 0.46 -13.00 0.60
C HIS A 67 1.95 -13.29 0.57
N LEU A 68 2.74 -12.61 1.37
CA LEU A 68 4.18 -12.81 1.41
C LEU A 68 4.57 -13.94 2.36
N ASN A 69 3.70 -14.25 3.31
CA ASN A 69 3.91 -15.31 4.30
C ASN A 69 5.21 -15.16 5.09
N ILE A 70 5.59 -13.93 5.37
CA ILE A 70 6.76 -13.61 6.20
C ILE A 70 6.44 -12.43 7.10
N GLU A 71 7.24 -12.25 8.14
CA GLU A 71 7.11 -11.09 9.00
C GLU A 71 7.62 -9.86 8.26
N ILE A 72 6.83 -8.81 8.27
CA ILE A 72 7.20 -7.55 7.65
C ILE A 72 6.88 -6.38 8.56
N SER A 73 7.56 -5.27 8.32
CA SER A 73 7.23 -4.00 8.95
C SER A 73 6.75 -3.08 7.83
N LEU A 74 5.56 -2.54 7.98
CA LEU A 74 4.97 -1.70 6.95
C LEU A 74 4.80 -0.28 7.45
N LYS A 75 5.26 0.66 6.65
CA LYS A 75 5.06 2.08 6.89
C LYS A 75 4.46 2.69 5.65
N ILE A 76 3.41 3.47 5.83
CA ILE A 76 2.74 4.14 4.71
C ILE A 76 2.84 5.63 4.92
N ASN A 77 3.38 6.33 3.93
CA ASN A 77 3.40 7.78 3.90
C ASN A 77 2.25 8.24 3.03
N PHE A 78 1.22 8.80 3.66
CA PHE A 78 0.06 9.28 2.94
C PHE A 78 0.31 10.67 2.35
N GLN A 79 0.01 10.81 1.08
CA GLN A 79 0.08 12.10 0.39
C GLN A 79 -1.32 12.48 -0.03
N ILE A 80 -1.66 13.74 0.09
CA ILE A 80 -2.98 14.22 -0.31
C ILE A 80 -2.96 14.54 -1.79
N ALA A 81 -3.90 13.95 -2.52
CA ALA A 81 -4.02 14.21 -3.95
C ALA A 81 -4.42 15.67 -4.15
N SER A 82 -3.64 16.36 -4.96
CA SER A 82 -3.86 17.76 -5.27
C SER A 82 -4.56 17.88 -6.62
N LYS A 83 -5.47 18.80 -6.72
CA LYS A 83 -6.16 19.05 -7.98
C LYS A 83 -5.71 20.34 -8.60
#